data_b65193c4e94147d133c337ceb2c495f1
#
_entry.id   b65193c4e94147d133c337ceb2c495f1
#
_cell.length_a   1.000
_cell.length_b   1.000
_cell.length_c   1.000
_cell.angle_alpha   90.00
_cell.angle_beta   90.00
_cell.angle_gamma   90.00
#
_symmetry.space_group_name_H-M   'P 1'
#
loop_
_entity.id
_entity.type
_entity.pdbx_description
1 polymer ?
#
loop_
_entity_poly.entity_id
_entity_poly.type
_entity_poly.pdbx_seq_one_letter_code
_entity_poly.pdbx_strand_id
1 'polypeptide(L)'
;LVSSHAYAEAVDCLAALGEAAARRGVALLLDAERTPIQPAVDHVALAVLRRFAGAERPALYNTYQCYLAGSGRRLRLDEAACAAAGAPFGAKIVRGAYLADERPTGKVRESKAATDAAYDAALASMLGAAAAGRPAFLVAATHNPESAAKAVDALDALGLRRDDERVAFAQILGMCDTLTAALAAAGCRARKLVLYGAFDDVAPWIGRRLDENKDALGAPIAENALLWRELRRRAFGKTAAASPADLAP
;
A
#
# COMPACT_ATOMS: atom_id res chain seq x y z
N LEU A 1 -8.43 -13.41 -24.53
CA LEU A 1 -7.65 -14.55 -24.00
C LEU A 1 -6.19 -14.26 -24.29
N VAL A 2 -5.36 -14.17 -23.25
CA VAL A 2 -3.89 -14.07 -23.39
C VAL A 2 -3.38 -15.44 -23.84
N SER A 3 -2.52 -15.49 -24.86
CA SER A 3 -1.92 -16.76 -25.29
C SER A 3 -1.01 -17.31 -24.19
N SER A 4 -0.84 -18.63 -24.15
CA SER A 4 0.10 -19.27 -23.21
C SER A 4 1.53 -18.76 -23.36
N HIS A 5 1.92 -18.38 -24.60
CA HIS A 5 3.23 -17.79 -24.88
C HIS A 5 3.37 -16.39 -24.28
N ALA A 6 2.41 -15.49 -24.50
CA ALA A 6 2.43 -14.15 -23.94
C ALA A 6 2.38 -14.14 -22.39
N TYR A 7 1.69 -15.12 -21.80
CA TYR A 7 1.68 -15.31 -20.36
C TYR A 7 3.08 -15.72 -19.84
N ALA A 8 3.69 -16.72 -20.46
CA ALA A 8 5.03 -17.17 -20.06
C ALA A 8 6.06 -16.04 -20.20
N GLU A 9 6.02 -15.32 -21.31
CA GLU A 9 6.89 -14.16 -21.55
C GLU A 9 6.71 -13.07 -20.47
N ALA A 10 5.46 -12.74 -20.10
CA ALA A 10 5.18 -11.77 -19.04
C ALA A 10 5.74 -12.21 -17.69
N VAL A 11 5.59 -13.50 -17.34
CA VAL A 11 6.13 -14.05 -16.09
C VAL A 11 7.66 -14.02 -16.10
N ASP A 12 8.30 -14.39 -17.21
CA ASP A 12 9.77 -14.42 -17.30
C ASP A 12 10.36 -13.00 -17.27
N CYS A 13 9.75 -12.07 -17.98
CA CYS A 13 10.15 -10.66 -17.99
C CYS A 13 10.05 -10.04 -16.58
N LEU A 14 8.92 -10.24 -15.91
CA LEU A 14 8.71 -9.70 -14.55
C LEU A 14 9.62 -10.40 -13.52
N ALA A 15 9.89 -11.69 -13.68
CA ALA A 15 10.84 -12.42 -12.83
C ALA A 15 12.26 -11.88 -12.99
N ALA A 16 12.72 -11.64 -14.22
CA ALA A 16 14.03 -11.05 -14.49
C ALA A 16 14.16 -9.63 -13.88
N LEU A 17 13.10 -8.81 -13.97
CA LEU A 17 13.06 -7.51 -13.28
C LEU A 17 13.13 -7.68 -11.76
N GLY A 18 12.40 -8.64 -11.20
CA GLY A 18 12.43 -8.96 -9.77
C GLY A 18 13.82 -9.38 -9.30
N GLU A 19 14.51 -10.23 -10.04
CA GLU A 19 15.89 -10.63 -9.74
C GLU A 19 16.85 -9.43 -9.79
N ALA A 20 16.71 -8.56 -10.81
CA ALA A 20 17.52 -7.36 -10.92
C ALA A 20 17.28 -6.39 -9.77
N ALA A 21 16.04 -6.25 -9.32
CA ALA A 21 15.66 -5.45 -8.16
C ALA A 21 16.24 -6.05 -6.87
N ALA A 22 16.07 -7.35 -6.65
CA ALA A 22 16.60 -8.05 -5.48
C ALA A 22 18.13 -7.90 -5.35
N ARG A 23 18.88 -8.06 -6.45
CA ARG A 23 20.34 -7.84 -6.46
C ARG A 23 20.74 -6.41 -6.06
N ARG A 24 19.85 -5.44 -6.22
CA ARG A 24 20.06 -4.02 -5.85
C ARG A 24 19.46 -3.63 -4.50
N GLY A 25 18.85 -4.58 -3.78
CA GLY A 25 18.16 -4.31 -2.54
C GLY A 25 16.91 -3.42 -2.71
N VAL A 26 16.30 -3.45 -3.89
CA VAL A 26 15.09 -2.68 -4.25
C VAL A 26 13.93 -3.64 -4.42
N ALA A 27 12.74 -3.27 -3.95
CA ALA A 27 11.50 -4.01 -4.19
C ALA A 27 10.71 -3.37 -5.34
N LEU A 28 10.09 -4.20 -6.17
CA LEU A 28 9.14 -3.76 -7.20
C LEU A 28 7.73 -3.74 -6.61
N LEU A 29 6.97 -2.70 -6.90
CA LEU A 29 5.55 -2.62 -6.58
C LEU A 29 4.76 -2.65 -7.89
N LEU A 30 4.01 -3.72 -8.10
CA LEU A 30 3.14 -3.87 -9.26
C LEU A 30 1.81 -3.19 -8.97
N ASP A 31 1.50 -2.15 -9.72
CA ASP A 31 0.26 -1.40 -9.55
C ASP A 31 -0.96 -2.22 -9.97
N ALA A 32 -2.08 -1.99 -9.27
CA ALA A 32 -3.35 -2.61 -9.62
C ALA A 32 -4.00 -1.90 -10.81
N GLU A 33 -4.72 -2.70 -11.59
CA GLU A 33 -5.46 -2.28 -12.77
C GLU A 33 -6.96 -2.48 -12.60
N ARG A 34 -7.75 -2.13 -13.65
CA ARG A 34 -9.20 -2.35 -13.68
C ARG A 34 -9.54 -3.84 -13.75
N THR A 35 -10.75 -4.18 -13.28
CA THR A 35 -11.19 -5.59 -13.13
C THR A 35 -11.15 -6.44 -14.40
N PRO A 36 -11.22 -5.93 -15.64
CA PRO A 36 -10.99 -6.76 -16.83
C PRO A 36 -9.56 -7.27 -16.99
N ILE A 37 -8.57 -6.53 -16.45
CA ILE A 37 -7.13 -6.82 -16.59
C ILE A 37 -6.57 -7.41 -15.30
N GLN A 38 -7.06 -6.96 -14.14
CA GLN A 38 -6.52 -7.31 -12.81
C GLN A 38 -6.34 -8.82 -12.58
N PRO A 39 -7.24 -9.73 -13.00
CA PRO A 39 -7.02 -11.17 -12.80
C PRO A 39 -5.76 -11.69 -13.49
N ALA A 40 -5.40 -11.16 -14.65
CA ALA A 40 -4.16 -11.54 -15.34
C ALA A 40 -2.93 -10.99 -14.59
N VAL A 41 -2.98 -9.74 -14.13
CA VAL A 41 -1.93 -9.12 -13.31
C VAL A 41 -1.70 -9.92 -12.04
N ASP A 42 -2.77 -10.27 -11.30
CA ASP A 42 -2.70 -11.07 -10.08
C ASP A 42 -2.06 -12.44 -10.33
N HIS A 43 -2.43 -13.08 -11.43
CA HIS A 43 -1.92 -14.41 -11.76
C HIS A 43 -0.43 -14.38 -12.08
N VAL A 44 0.01 -13.42 -12.89
CA VAL A 44 1.43 -13.20 -13.20
C VAL A 44 2.21 -12.84 -11.93
N ALA A 45 1.70 -11.93 -11.11
CA ALA A 45 2.34 -11.52 -9.85
C ALA A 45 2.54 -12.72 -8.91
N LEU A 46 1.50 -13.55 -8.72
CA LEU A 46 1.59 -14.73 -7.87
C LEU A 46 2.58 -15.76 -8.41
N ALA A 47 2.59 -16.00 -9.73
CA ALA A 47 3.55 -16.89 -10.35
C ALA A 47 4.99 -16.44 -10.12
N VAL A 48 5.26 -15.13 -10.24
CA VAL A 48 6.58 -14.55 -10.00
C VAL A 48 6.95 -14.61 -8.52
N LEU A 49 6.05 -14.22 -7.61
CA LEU A 49 6.30 -14.27 -6.16
C LEU A 49 6.77 -15.68 -5.74
N ARG A 50 6.10 -16.73 -6.23
CA ARG A 50 6.45 -18.13 -5.91
C ARG A 50 7.80 -18.57 -6.45
N ARG A 51 8.36 -17.90 -7.48
CA ARG A 51 9.73 -18.19 -7.97
C ARG A 51 10.82 -17.75 -7.00
N PHE A 52 10.50 -16.85 -6.06
CA PHE A 52 11.42 -16.40 -5.01
C PHE A 52 11.32 -17.26 -3.73
N ALA A 53 10.96 -18.54 -3.84
CA ALA A 53 10.98 -19.46 -2.72
C ALA A 53 12.38 -19.49 -2.06
N GLY A 54 12.40 -19.47 -0.72
CA GLY A 54 13.65 -19.43 0.05
C GLY A 54 14.29 -18.05 0.18
N ALA A 55 13.77 -17.00 -0.48
CA ALA A 55 14.27 -15.65 -0.29
C ALA A 55 13.81 -15.08 1.07
N GLU A 56 14.62 -14.23 1.69
CA GLU A 56 14.28 -13.59 2.95
C GLU A 56 13.22 -12.49 2.78
N ARG A 57 13.18 -11.84 1.60
CA ARG A 57 12.32 -10.70 1.28
C ARG A 57 11.69 -10.84 -0.10
N PRO A 58 10.46 -10.35 -0.30
CA PRO A 58 9.84 -10.35 -1.61
C PRO A 58 10.55 -9.34 -2.53
N ALA A 59 10.88 -9.77 -3.73
CA ALA A 59 11.37 -8.88 -4.78
C ALA A 59 10.22 -8.07 -5.42
N LEU A 60 8.98 -8.58 -5.29
CA LEU A 60 7.77 -8.02 -5.86
C LEU A 60 6.67 -7.89 -4.80
N TYR A 61 5.89 -6.80 -4.89
CA TYR A 61 4.65 -6.60 -4.15
C TYR A 61 3.50 -6.47 -5.14
N ASN A 62 2.47 -7.31 -5.00
CA ASN A 62 1.21 -7.11 -5.73
C ASN A 62 0.32 -6.10 -5.00
N THR A 63 -0.54 -5.39 -5.73
CA THR A 63 -1.43 -4.37 -5.16
C THR A 63 -2.87 -4.87 -5.08
N TYR A 64 -3.48 -4.71 -3.89
CA TYR A 64 -4.85 -5.15 -3.58
C TYR A 64 -5.75 -3.94 -3.34
N GLN A 65 -6.82 -3.83 -4.15
CA GLN A 65 -7.77 -2.71 -4.12
C GLN A 65 -8.96 -3.06 -3.24
N CYS A 66 -9.05 -2.48 -2.04
CA CYS A 66 -10.03 -2.85 -1.02
C CYS A 66 -11.47 -2.42 -1.33
N TYR A 67 -11.69 -1.51 -2.28
CA TYR A 67 -13.05 -1.21 -2.73
C TYR A 67 -13.71 -2.38 -3.47
N LEU A 68 -12.94 -3.34 -3.99
CA LEU A 68 -13.47 -4.55 -4.61
C LEU A 68 -13.86 -5.58 -3.56
N ALA A 69 -15.07 -6.13 -3.65
CA ALA A 69 -15.62 -7.06 -2.66
C ALA A 69 -14.76 -8.32 -2.46
N GLY A 70 -14.10 -8.80 -3.52
CA GLY A 70 -13.26 -10.00 -3.48
C GLY A 70 -11.83 -9.81 -2.97
N SER A 71 -11.37 -8.57 -2.79
CA SER A 71 -9.97 -8.23 -2.56
C SER A 71 -9.36 -8.91 -1.31
N GLY A 72 -10.04 -8.86 -0.17
CA GLY A 72 -9.55 -9.47 1.06
C GLY A 72 -9.44 -11.00 0.98
N ARG A 73 -10.36 -11.67 0.25
CA ARG A 73 -10.26 -13.11 0.00
C ARG A 73 -9.04 -13.41 -0.88
N ARG A 74 -8.84 -12.63 -1.94
CA ARG A 74 -7.71 -12.80 -2.85
C ARG A 74 -6.39 -12.62 -2.10
N LEU A 75 -6.24 -11.57 -1.31
CA LEU A 75 -5.06 -11.31 -0.48
C LEU A 75 -4.67 -12.54 0.36
N ARG A 76 -5.64 -13.14 1.07
CA ARG A 76 -5.38 -14.31 1.92
C ARG A 76 -5.02 -15.57 1.12
N LEU A 77 -5.63 -15.77 -0.05
CA LEU A 77 -5.31 -16.92 -0.91
C LEU A 77 -3.91 -16.81 -1.50
N ASP A 78 -3.50 -15.61 -1.93
CA ASP A 78 -2.18 -15.38 -2.50
C ASP A 78 -1.09 -15.49 -1.42
N GLU A 79 -1.34 -14.98 -0.20
CA GLU A 79 -0.45 -15.14 0.94
C GLU A 79 -0.27 -16.62 1.29
N ALA A 80 -1.36 -17.38 1.39
CA ALA A 80 -1.31 -18.80 1.68
C ALA A 80 -0.58 -19.59 0.57
N ALA A 81 -0.76 -19.22 -0.70
CA ALA A 81 -0.08 -19.86 -1.82
C ALA A 81 1.44 -19.57 -1.82
N CYS A 82 1.86 -18.37 -1.42
CA CYS A 82 3.28 -18.07 -1.24
C CYS A 82 3.86 -18.83 -0.05
N ALA A 83 3.15 -18.87 1.08
CA ALA A 83 3.56 -19.61 2.26
C ALA A 83 3.75 -21.10 1.95
N ALA A 84 2.80 -21.72 1.22
CA ALA A 84 2.89 -23.11 0.79
C ALA A 84 4.07 -23.38 -0.16
N ALA A 85 4.52 -22.36 -0.91
CA ALA A 85 5.69 -22.43 -1.77
C ALA A 85 7.01 -22.11 -1.04
N GLY A 86 6.98 -21.73 0.24
CA GLY A 86 8.15 -21.25 0.97
C GLY A 86 8.66 -19.91 0.46
N ALA A 87 7.81 -19.09 -0.15
CA ALA A 87 8.15 -17.81 -0.72
C ALA A 87 7.67 -16.66 0.18
N PRO A 88 8.42 -15.55 0.32
CA PRO A 88 7.96 -14.37 1.01
C PRO A 88 6.85 -13.68 0.20
N PHE A 89 5.83 -13.19 0.91
CA PHE A 89 4.68 -12.54 0.30
C PHE A 89 4.75 -11.02 0.48
N GLY A 90 4.73 -10.28 -0.63
CA GLY A 90 4.67 -8.82 -0.66
C GLY A 90 3.31 -8.30 -1.11
N ALA A 91 2.67 -7.47 -0.29
CA ALA A 91 1.39 -6.84 -0.63
C ALA A 91 1.42 -5.33 -0.41
N LYS A 92 0.99 -4.56 -1.42
CA LYS A 92 0.59 -3.17 -1.28
C LYS A 92 -0.92 -3.11 -1.15
N ILE A 93 -1.41 -2.52 -0.08
CA ILE A 93 -2.84 -2.38 0.18
C ILE A 93 -3.26 -0.95 -0.12
N VAL A 94 -4.25 -0.80 -0.98
CA VAL A 94 -4.85 0.48 -1.37
C VAL A 94 -6.37 0.41 -1.26
N ARG A 95 -7.05 1.57 -1.17
CA ARG A 95 -8.51 1.60 -1.29
C ARG A 95 -8.95 1.28 -2.71
N GLY A 96 -8.30 1.88 -3.69
CA GLY A 96 -8.51 1.63 -5.12
C GLY A 96 -8.47 2.92 -5.93
N ALA A 97 -8.17 2.78 -7.22
CA ALA A 97 -7.86 3.89 -8.10
C ALA A 97 -8.91 4.16 -9.20
N TYR A 98 -9.84 3.24 -9.43
CA TYR A 98 -10.74 3.27 -10.58
C TYR A 98 -12.22 3.23 -10.16
N LEU A 99 -12.57 3.87 -9.03
CA LEU A 99 -13.89 3.74 -8.41
C LEU A 99 -15.04 4.11 -9.38
N ALA A 100 -14.88 5.17 -10.17
CA ALA A 100 -15.89 5.62 -11.12
C ALA A 100 -16.13 4.58 -12.24
N ASP A 101 -15.04 4.02 -12.78
CA ASP A 101 -15.08 3.03 -13.86
C ASP A 101 -15.60 1.66 -13.37
N GLU A 102 -15.31 1.32 -12.12
CA GLU A 102 -15.65 0.02 -11.54
C GLU A 102 -17.05 -0.04 -10.91
N ARG A 103 -17.61 1.10 -10.52
CA ARG A 103 -18.94 1.16 -9.90
C ARG A 103 -20.04 0.50 -10.76
N PRO A 104 -20.09 0.69 -12.10
CA PRO A 104 -21.08 0.02 -12.95
C PRO A 104 -20.91 -1.50 -13.02
N THR A 105 -19.77 -2.06 -12.64
CA THR A 105 -19.52 -3.52 -12.71
C THR A 105 -20.23 -4.30 -11.60
N GLY A 106 -20.76 -3.65 -10.57
CA GLY A 106 -21.35 -4.27 -9.39
C GLY A 106 -20.36 -4.99 -8.47
N LYS A 107 -19.04 -4.87 -8.73
CA LYS A 107 -17.99 -5.52 -7.93
C LYS A 107 -17.48 -4.65 -6.80
N VAL A 108 -17.82 -3.37 -6.81
CA VAL A 108 -17.41 -2.38 -5.82
C VAL A 108 -18.31 -2.50 -4.57
N ARG A 109 -17.72 -2.27 -3.41
CA ARG A 109 -18.45 -2.22 -2.13
C ARG A 109 -19.47 -1.07 -2.15
N GLU A 110 -20.54 -1.24 -1.39
CA GLU A 110 -21.69 -0.34 -1.36
C GLU A 110 -21.37 1.07 -0.86
N SER A 111 -20.33 1.22 -0.03
CA SER A 111 -20.01 2.50 0.60
C SER A 111 -18.50 2.72 0.83
N LYS A 112 -18.14 3.99 1.07
CA LYS A 112 -16.81 4.35 1.55
C LYS A 112 -16.49 3.67 2.88
N ALA A 113 -17.44 3.64 3.82
CA ALA A 113 -17.24 2.99 5.12
C ALA A 113 -16.96 1.50 4.98
N ALA A 114 -17.65 0.80 4.07
CA ALA A 114 -17.39 -0.62 3.78
C ALA A 114 -16.00 -0.83 3.14
N THR A 115 -15.54 0.13 2.34
CA THR A 115 -14.17 0.12 1.78
C THR A 115 -13.14 0.37 2.86
N ASP A 116 -13.36 1.33 3.76
CA ASP A 116 -12.47 1.64 4.88
C ASP A 116 -12.35 0.43 5.82
N ALA A 117 -13.46 -0.20 6.18
CA ALA A 117 -13.46 -1.41 6.99
C ALA A 117 -12.70 -2.57 6.32
N ALA A 118 -12.85 -2.75 5.00
CA ALA A 118 -12.12 -3.77 4.26
C ALA A 118 -10.62 -3.46 4.17
N TYR A 119 -10.25 -2.20 4.04
CA TYR A 119 -8.86 -1.75 4.07
C TYR A 119 -8.22 -2.06 5.43
N ASP A 120 -8.86 -1.64 6.52
CA ASP A 120 -8.39 -1.86 7.89
C ASP A 120 -8.28 -3.38 8.19
N ALA A 121 -9.24 -4.19 7.74
CA ALA A 121 -9.21 -5.64 7.88
C ALA A 121 -8.05 -6.29 7.07
N ALA A 122 -7.74 -5.78 5.89
CA ALA A 122 -6.61 -6.25 5.09
C ALA A 122 -5.27 -5.93 5.77
N LEU A 123 -5.12 -4.72 6.33
CA LEU A 123 -3.95 -4.36 7.13
C LEU A 123 -3.79 -5.28 8.35
N ALA A 124 -4.86 -5.47 9.12
CA ALA A 124 -4.85 -6.35 10.30
C ALA A 124 -4.46 -7.79 9.94
N SER A 125 -4.95 -8.31 8.80
CA SER A 125 -4.59 -9.65 8.30
C SER A 125 -3.10 -9.77 8.01
N MET A 126 -2.49 -8.78 7.35
CA MET A 126 -1.07 -8.78 7.01
C MET A 126 -0.18 -8.59 8.26
N LEU A 127 -0.57 -7.70 9.16
CA LEU A 127 0.14 -7.49 10.43
C LEU A 127 0.08 -8.74 11.32
N GLY A 128 -1.08 -9.41 11.39
CA GLY A 128 -1.22 -10.68 12.09
C GLY A 128 -0.36 -11.78 11.48
N ALA A 129 -0.24 -11.82 10.15
CA ALA A 129 0.66 -12.75 9.48
C ALA A 129 2.13 -12.51 9.85
N ALA A 130 2.55 -11.25 9.85
CA ALA A 130 3.90 -10.85 10.25
C ALA A 130 4.19 -11.17 11.72
N ALA A 131 3.23 -10.90 12.62
CA ALA A 131 3.35 -11.20 14.05
C ALA A 131 3.43 -12.72 14.33
N ALA A 132 2.75 -13.52 13.51
CA ALA A 132 2.85 -14.98 13.56
C ALA A 132 4.18 -15.53 12.97
N GLY A 133 5.14 -14.68 12.65
CA GLY A 133 6.45 -15.08 12.12
C GLY A 133 6.42 -15.49 10.63
N ARG A 134 5.31 -15.26 9.93
CA ARG A 134 5.25 -15.52 8.48
C ARG A 134 6.01 -14.44 7.71
N PRO A 135 6.65 -14.78 6.56
CA PRO A 135 7.38 -13.82 5.73
C PRO A 135 6.40 -12.96 4.90
N ALA A 136 5.53 -12.24 5.60
CA ALA A 136 4.51 -11.35 5.04
C ALA A 136 4.95 -9.89 5.17
N PHE A 137 5.02 -9.20 4.03
CA PHE A 137 5.51 -7.84 3.89
C PHE A 137 4.40 -6.92 3.39
N LEU A 138 4.23 -5.78 4.03
CA LEU A 138 3.12 -4.85 3.82
C LEU A 138 3.61 -3.46 3.42
N VAL A 139 3.02 -2.91 2.37
CA VAL A 139 3.00 -1.47 2.11
C VAL A 139 1.56 -0.97 2.33
N ALA A 140 1.33 -0.27 3.43
CA ALA A 140 0.07 0.38 3.75
C ALA A 140 0.00 1.74 3.02
N ALA A 141 -0.60 1.75 1.83
CA ALA A 141 -0.71 2.95 1.01
C ALA A 141 -2.02 3.67 1.31
N THR A 142 -1.94 4.76 2.08
CA THR A 142 -3.13 5.51 2.52
C THR A 142 -2.82 6.97 2.83
N HIS A 143 -3.79 7.84 2.54
CA HIS A 143 -3.85 9.23 2.98
C HIS A 143 -4.83 9.43 4.16
N ASN A 144 -5.44 8.34 4.67
CA ASN A 144 -6.39 8.38 5.76
C ASN A 144 -5.66 8.26 7.11
N PRO A 145 -5.66 9.32 7.97
CA PRO A 145 -4.96 9.31 9.25
C PRO A 145 -5.53 8.27 10.22
N GLU A 146 -6.85 8.04 10.20
CA GLU A 146 -7.50 7.07 11.09
C GLU A 146 -7.04 5.64 10.82
N SER A 147 -6.99 5.22 9.54
CA SER A 147 -6.47 3.90 9.17
C SER A 147 -4.97 3.76 9.47
N ALA A 148 -4.21 4.84 9.32
CA ALA A 148 -2.79 4.85 9.68
C ALA A 148 -2.60 4.69 11.20
N ALA A 149 -3.39 5.40 12.02
CA ALA A 149 -3.38 5.28 13.47
C ALA A 149 -3.75 3.86 13.91
N LYS A 150 -4.85 3.29 13.39
CA LYS A 150 -5.25 1.91 13.66
C LYS A 150 -4.15 0.89 13.32
N ALA A 151 -3.40 1.12 12.23
CA ALA A 151 -2.30 0.24 11.86
C ALA A 151 -1.11 0.35 12.83
N VAL A 152 -0.80 1.55 13.32
CA VAL A 152 0.23 1.78 14.36
C VAL A 152 -0.19 1.13 15.68
N ASP A 153 -1.44 1.32 16.10
CA ASP A 153 -1.97 0.67 17.32
C ASP A 153 -1.94 -0.87 17.21
N ALA A 154 -2.23 -1.39 16.01
CA ALA A 154 -2.15 -2.83 15.75
C ALA A 154 -0.71 -3.36 15.79
N LEU A 155 0.29 -2.60 15.30
CA LEU A 155 1.71 -2.96 15.46
C LEU A 155 2.07 -3.10 16.93
N ASP A 156 1.71 -2.11 17.76
CA ASP A 156 2.01 -2.10 19.19
C ASP A 156 1.29 -3.26 19.90
N ALA A 157 0.00 -3.47 19.62
CA ALA A 157 -0.81 -4.54 20.20
C ALA A 157 -0.30 -5.95 19.87
N LEU A 158 0.28 -6.13 18.69
CA LEU A 158 0.86 -7.38 18.21
C LEU A 158 2.33 -7.57 18.64
N GLY A 159 2.92 -6.62 19.37
CA GLY A 159 4.32 -6.66 19.78
C GLY A 159 5.31 -6.51 18.62
N LEU A 160 4.86 -5.97 17.48
CA LEU A 160 5.73 -5.66 16.37
C LEU A 160 6.39 -4.29 16.58
N ARG A 161 7.65 -4.16 16.19
CA ARG A 161 8.31 -2.86 16.21
C ARG A 161 7.67 -1.94 15.18
N ARG A 162 7.56 -0.65 15.50
CA ARG A 162 7.03 0.35 14.55
C ARG A 162 7.91 0.52 13.31
N ASP A 163 9.22 0.26 13.44
CA ASP A 163 10.18 0.24 12.34
C ASP A 163 10.42 -1.18 11.77
N ASP A 164 9.52 -2.13 12.02
CA ASP A 164 9.62 -3.48 11.46
C ASP A 164 9.81 -3.41 9.95
N GLU A 165 10.84 -4.08 9.45
CA GLU A 165 11.23 -4.01 8.04
C GLU A 165 10.18 -4.57 7.08
N ARG A 166 9.26 -5.37 7.59
CA ARG A 166 8.16 -5.96 6.84
C ARG A 166 6.99 -4.99 6.64
N VAL A 167 6.97 -3.84 7.32
CA VAL A 167 5.85 -2.90 7.28
C VAL A 167 6.33 -1.52 6.88
N ALA A 168 5.72 -0.94 5.85
CA ALA A 168 5.94 0.42 5.43
C ALA A 168 4.61 1.13 5.18
N PHE A 169 4.56 2.42 5.54
CA PHE A 169 3.47 3.31 5.19
C PHE A 169 3.85 4.14 3.96
N ALA A 170 2.94 4.34 3.03
CA ALA A 170 3.23 5.08 1.81
C ALA A 170 2.16 6.13 1.50
N GLN A 171 2.59 7.34 1.15
CA GLN A 171 1.78 8.44 0.68
C GLN A 171 2.35 9.00 -0.62
N ILE A 172 1.52 9.67 -1.42
CA ILE A 172 1.97 10.37 -2.63
C ILE A 172 2.69 11.65 -2.21
N LEU A 173 3.81 11.97 -2.87
CA LEU A 173 4.53 13.23 -2.64
C LEU A 173 3.61 14.44 -2.91
N GLY A 174 3.61 15.41 -2.01
CA GLY A 174 2.74 16.57 -2.05
C GLY A 174 1.32 16.32 -1.55
N MET A 175 1.03 15.09 -1.06
CA MET A 175 -0.25 14.74 -0.44
C MET A 175 -0.03 14.19 0.96
N CYS A 176 -0.77 14.73 1.95
CA CYS A 176 -0.70 14.30 3.36
C CYS A 176 0.73 14.25 3.92
N ASP A 177 1.52 15.29 3.68
CA ASP A 177 2.91 15.36 4.15
C ASP A 177 2.99 15.41 5.67
N THR A 178 1.97 15.99 6.33
CA THR A 178 1.81 15.97 7.79
C THR A 178 1.66 14.55 8.33
N LEU A 179 0.85 13.70 7.69
CA LEU A 179 0.71 12.28 8.07
C LEU A 179 2.04 11.54 7.91
N THR A 180 2.76 11.77 6.81
CA THR A 180 4.09 11.16 6.60
C THR A 180 5.07 11.56 7.69
N ALA A 181 5.11 12.86 8.05
CA ALA A 181 5.97 13.38 9.09
C ALA A 181 5.59 12.80 10.47
N ALA A 182 4.30 12.68 10.78
CA ALA A 182 3.81 12.10 12.03
C ALA A 182 4.16 10.61 12.16
N LEU A 183 3.97 9.82 11.09
CA LEU A 183 4.37 8.41 11.05
C LEU A 183 5.88 8.24 11.24
N ALA A 184 6.70 9.06 10.58
CA ALA A 184 8.16 9.04 10.75
C ALA A 184 8.57 9.44 12.19
N ALA A 185 7.94 10.47 12.76
CA ALA A 185 8.17 10.88 14.15
C ALA A 185 7.73 9.82 15.17
N ALA A 186 6.69 9.03 14.84
CA ALA A 186 6.26 7.87 15.64
C ALA A 186 7.20 6.66 15.50
N GLY A 187 8.26 6.74 14.71
CA GLY A 187 9.23 5.67 14.49
C GLY A 187 8.82 4.69 13.38
N CYS A 188 7.77 4.97 12.62
CA CYS A 188 7.31 4.10 11.53
C CYS A 188 8.13 4.32 10.26
N ARG A 189 8.19 3.28 9.41
CA ARG A 189 8.83 3.36 8.09
C ARG A 189 7.89 4.06 7.10
N ALA A 190 7.96 5.38 7.03
CA ALA A 190 7.19 6.20 6.08
C ALA A 190 7.93 6.35 4.75
N ARG A 191 7.20 6.25 3.64
CA ARG A 191 7.69 6.35 2.26
C ARG A 191 6.87 7.35 1.47
N LYS A 192 7.47 7.93 0.45
CA LYS A 192 6.78 8.78 -0.53
C LYS A 192 6.83 8.15 -1.90
N LEU A 193 5.66 8.08 -2.56
CA LEU A 193 5.61 7.81 -4.00
C LEU A 193 6.01 9.11 -4.71
N VAL A 194 7.14 9.06 -5.41
CA VAL A 194 7.65 10.18 -6.21
C VAL A 194 7.47 9.82 -7.68
N LEU A 195 6.78 10.69 -8.42
CA LEU A 195 6.63 10.55 -9.85
C LEU A 195 7.94 10.94 -10.54
N TYR A 196 8.31 10.16 -11.53
CA TYR A 196 9.50 10.37 -12.33
C TYR A 196 9.22 10.07 -13.80
N GLY A 197 9.70 10.94 -14.69
CA GLY A 197 9.51 10.81 -16.14
C GLY A 197 9.28 12.14 -16.83
N ALA A 198 9.09 12.10 -18.15
CA ALA A 198 8.71 13.26 -18.93
C ALA A 198 7.32 13.75 -18.53
N PHE A 199 7.05 15.05 -18.66
CA PHE A 199 5.77 15.64 -18.26
C PHE A 199 4.57 14.97 -18.95
N ASP A 200 4.68 14.69 -20.23
CA ASP A 200 3.59 14.09 -21.04
C ASP A 200 3.24 12.68 -20.56
N ASP A 201 4.21 11.95 -20.01
CA ASP A 201 3.99 10.61 -19.43
C ASP A 201 3.35 10.69 -18.04
N VAL A 202 3.74 11.69 -17.25
CA VAL A 202 3.35 11.82 -15.84
C VAL A 202 2.04 12.60 -15.66
N ALA A 203 1.77 13.61 -16.50
CA ALA A 203 0.62 14.48 -16.37
C ALA A 203 -0.74 13.75 -16.39
N PRO A 204 -0.97 12.73 -17.23
CA PRO A 204 -2.22 11.96 -17.20
C PRO A 204 -2.42 11.20 -15.88
N TRP A 205 -1.33 10.73 -15.27
CA TRP A 205 -1.38 10.06 -13.96
C TRP A 205 -1.75 11.06 -12.86
N ILE A 206 -1.14 12.25 -12.85
CA ILE A 206 -1.46 13.33 -11.90
C ILE A 206 -2.92 13.73 -12.03
N GLY A 207 -3.42 13.93 -13.26
CA GLY A 207 -4.81 14.29 -13.50
C GLY A 207 -5.79 13.31 -12.88
N ARG A 208 -5.57 12.00 -13.06
CA ARG A 208 -6.41 10.97 -12.41
C ARG A 208 -6.35 11.03 -10.88
N ARG A 209 -5.19 11.30 -10.29
CA ARG A 209 -5.06 11.43 -8.82
C ARG A 209 -5.78 12.66 -8.29
N LEU A 210 -5.74 13.78 -9.00
CA LEU A 210 -6.50 14.97 -8.65
C LEU A 210 -8.01 14.72 -8.73
N ASP A 211 -8.46 14.04 -9.78
CA ASP A 211 -9.88 13.69 -9.94
C ASP A 211 -10.40 12.75 -8.84
N GLU A 212 -9.62 11.75 -8.46
CA GLU A 212 -9.95 10.82 -7.37
C GLU A 212 -10.00 11.50 -5.99
N ASN A 213 -9.22 12.54 -5.81
CA ASN A 213 -9.11 13.26 -4.55
C ASN A 213 -9.90 14.57 -4.52
N LYS A 214 -10.79 14.83 -5.49
CA LYS A 214 -11.64 16.04 -5.50
C LYS A 214 -12.42 16.21 -4.20
N ASP A 215 -12.93 15.12 -3.64
CA ASP A 215 -13.65 15.13 -2.37
C ASP A 215 -12.72 15.38 -1.16
N ALA A 216 -11.42 15.19 -1.34
CA ALA A 216 -10.40 15.50 -0.34
C ALA A 216 -9.88 16.95 -0.41
N LEU A 217 -10.39 17.79 -1.33
CA LEU A 217 -10.01 19.21 -1.42
C LEU A 217 -10.45 20.03 -0.19
N GLY A 218 -11.30 19.49 0.67
CA GLY A 218 -11.52 20.03 2.03
C GLY A 218 -10.38 19.72 3.02
N ALA A 219 -9.53 18.73 2.72
CA ALA A 219 -8.40 18.36 3.55
C ALA A 219 -7.28 19.42 3.67
N PRO A 220 -7.00 20.31 2.67
CA PRO A 220 -5.97 21.35 2.81
C PRO A 220 -6.18 22.28 3.98
N ILE A 221 -7.41 22.57 4.37
CA ILE A 221 -7.70 23.45 5.52
C ILE A 221 -7.28 22.76 6.82
N ALA A 222 -7.63 21.50 6.98
CA ALA A 222 -7.23 20.71 8.14
C ALA A 222 -5.70 20.47 8.16
N GLU A 223 -5.11 20.21 7.01
CA GLU A 223 -3.66 20.03 6.86
C GLU A 223 -2.90 21.33 7.18
N ASN A 224 -3.38 22.48 6.74
CA ASN A 224 -2.81 23.78 7.11
C ASN A 224 -2.85 24.02 8.63
N ALA A 225 -3.93 23.65 9.30
CA ALA A 225 -4.02 23.76 10.76
C ALA A 225 -2.97 22.86 11.46
N LEU A 226 -2.77 21.65 10.97
CA LEU A 226 -1.74 20.73 11.46
C LEU A 226 -0.32 21.27 11.20
N LEU A 227 -0.07 21.82 10.01
CA LEU A 227 1.21 22.46 9.67
C LEU A 227 1.51 23.64 10.59
N TRP A 228 0.52 24.51 10.85
CA TRP A 228 0.67 25.63 11.79
C TRP A 228 0.92 25.14 13.21
N ARG A 229 0.26 24.09 13.65
CA ARG A 229 0.50 23.46 14.97
C ARG A 229 1.94 22.94 15.06
N GLU A 230 2.42 22.25 14.04
CA GLU A 230 3.78 21.71 13.99
C GLU A 230 4.85 22.83 13.91
N LEU A 231 4.61 23.88 13.13
CA LEU A 231 5.50 25.05 13.10
C LEU A 231 5.60 25.72 14.49
N ARG A 232 4.47 25.90 15.17
CA ARG A 232 4.47 26.44 16.55
C ARG A 232 5.19 25.50 17.51
N ARG A 233 5.00 24.20 17.40
CA ARG A 233 5.71 23.21 18.22
C ARG A 233 7.23 23.31 18.03
N ARG A 234 7.70 23.41 16.77
CA ARG A 234 9.14 23.55 16.45
C ARG A 234 9.70 24.89 16.91
N ALA A 235 8.95 25.97 16.78
CA ALA A 235 9.41 27.31 17.15
C ALA A 235 9.40 27.55 18.66
N PHE A 236 8.45 26.98 19.40
CA PHE A 236 8.19 27.31 20.80
C PHE A 236 8.06 26.10 21.74
N GLY A 237 8.10 24.87 21.22
CA GLY A 237 7.83 23.65 22.00
C GLY A 237 9.09 22.86 22.35
N LYS A 238 9.05 22.16 23.50
CA LYS A 238 10.01 21.12 23.83
C LYS A 238 9.81 19.91 22.90
N THR A 239 10.90 19.27 22.49
CA THR A 239 10.89 18.06 21.66
C THR A 239 10.29 16.86 22.44
N ALA A 240 8.98 16.73 22.45
CA ALA A 240 8.32 15.51 22.87
C ALA A 240 8.12 14.61 21.64
N ALA A 241 8.34 13.31 21.78
CA ALA A 241 8.05 12.34 20.73
C ALA A 241 6.56 12.42 20.36
N ALA A 242 6.25 12.39 19.07
CA ALA A 242 4.87 12.39 18.58
C ALA A 242 4.14 11.14 19.08
N SER A 243 2.91 11.32 19.59
CA SER A 243 2.05 10.22 20.03
C SER A 243 1.05 9.85 18.90
N PRO A 244 0.45 8.65 18.93
CA PRO A 244 -0.64 8.30 18.01
C PRO A 244 -1.80 9.30 18.03
N ALA A 245 -2.06 9.97 19.14
CA ALA A 245 -3.06 11.02 19.26
C ALA A 245 -2.76 12.25 18.36
N ASP A 246 -1.51 12.46 17.97
CA ASP A 246 -1.10 13.53 17.06
C ASP A 246 -1.43 13.22 15.59
N LEU A 247 -1.90 12.00 15.27
CA LEU A 247 -2.38 11.57 13.96
C LEU A 247 -3.88 11.87 13.76
N ALA A 248 -4.62 12.18 14.81
CA ALA A 248 -6.02 12.55 14.71
C ALA A 248 -6.18 14.00 14.23
N PRO A 249 -7.18 14.28 13.36
CA PRO A 249 -7.48 15.60 12.84
C PRO A 249 -7.88 16.61 13.92
#